data_a075088d9e31a87ab5f758f90890738d
#
_entry.id   a075088d9e31a87ab5f758f90890738d
#
_cell.length_a   1.000
_cell.length_b   1.000
_cell.length_c   1.000
_cell.angle_alpha   90.00
_cell.angle_beta   90.00
_cell.angle_gamma   90.00
#
_symmetry.space_group_name_H-M   'P 1'
#
loop_
_entity.id
_entity.type
_entity.pdbx_description
1 polymer ?
#
loop_
_entity_poly.entity_id
_entity_poly.type
_entity_poly.pdbx_seq_one_letter_code
_entity_poly.pdbx_strand_id
1 'polypeptide(L)'
;MVFLMEQMSGTSRNRVKDLLAGHAVTVDRKLVTRYDYPLQEGMMVRVTRHKRSSELNSKFVKIIYEDKDIIVIEKSEGILSMASAPGQYCVKTILDEYFKKRHFKCTAHVVHRLDRETSGLMMYAKTQEAQRILEENWHRIVYDRRYVAVVCGKMEKEGGTVRSWLKDNKAFITYSSPTDNGGKEAITHYHTLCTSDRISLVEMLLETGRKNQIRVHMKDLGHPIVGDQKYGNGFSIIGRLALHAYRLNFYHPMTGQVMEFETPFPQKFVQLFKEYKQENATEEATE
;
A
#
# COMPACT_ATOMS: atom_id res chain seq x y z
N MET A 1 16.31 18.47 -0.33
CA MET A 1 17.50 17.85 -0.99
C MET A 1 18.76 18.71 -0.86
N VAL A 2 18.72 20.00 -1.19
CA VAL A 2 19.87 20.94 -1.12
C VAL A 2 20.54 20.89 0.25
N PHE A 3 19.78 21.06 1.33
CA PHE A 3 20.27 20.95 2.71
C PHE A 3 21.09 19.67 2.99
N LEU A 4 20.61 18.50 2.53
CA LEU A 4 21.36 17.26 2.74
C LEU A 4 22.67 17.20 1.95
N MET A 5 22.69 17.79 0.76
CA MET A 5 23.92 17.87 -0.05
C MET A 5 24.96 18.81 0.57
N GLU A 6 24.51 19.91 1.17
CA GLU A 6 25.38 20.87 1.87
C GLU A 6 25.97 20.29 3.17
N GLN A 7 25.11 19.62 3.98
CA GLN A 7 25.53 19.05 5.27
C GLN A 7 26.31 17.73 5.13
N MET A 8 26.14 17.03 4.00
CA MET A 8 26.84 15.76 3.71
C MET A 8 27.87 15.97 2.59
N SER A 9 28.86 16.82 2.85
CA SER A 9 29.88 17.18 1.86
C SER A 9 30.46 15.95 1.15
N GLY A 10 30.59 16.00 -0.18
CA GLY A 10 31.04 14.88 -1.03
C GLY A 10 29.98 13.85 -1.38
N THR A 11 28.73 14.04 -0.96
CA THR A 11 27.63 13.14 -1.31
C THR A 11 26.98 13.57 -2.62
N SER A 12 26.90 12.65 -3.61
CA SER A 12 26.27 12.94 -4.90
C SER A 12 24.74 13.11 -4.77
N ARG A 13 24.15 13.87 -5.69
CA ARG A 13 22.67 14.06 -5.79
C ARG A 13 21.91 12.74 -5.84
N ASN A 14 22.44 11.76 -6.59
CA ASN A 14 21.83 10.42 -6.67
C ASN A 14 21.88 9.70 -5.32
N ARG A 15 22.98 9.86 -4.57
CA ARG A 15 23.08 9.26 -3.22
C ARG A 15 22.08 9.87 -2.24
N VAL A 16 21.81 11.17 -2.31
CA VAL A 16 20.79 11.83 -1.49
C VAL A 16 19.39 11.36 -1.87
N LYS A 17 19.10 11.21 -3.18
CA LYS A 17 17.85 10.58 -3.65
C LYS A 17 17.69 9.16 -3.11
N ASP A 18 18.74 8.36 -3.14
CA ASP A 18 18.74 6.99 -2.58
C ASP A 18 18.47 6.98 -1.07
N LEU A 19 19.00 7.94 -0.31
CA LEU A 19 18.74 8.05 1.12
C LEU A 19 17.28 8.42 1.41
N LEU A 20 16.70 9.35 0.67
CA LEU A 20 15.30 9.72 0.78
C LEU A 20 14.38 8.57 0.36
N ALA A 21 14.59 8.00 -0.81
CA ALA A 21 13.82 6.85 -1.30
C ALA A 21 14.02 5.60 -0.43
N GLY A 22 15.18 5.45 0.18
CA GLY A 22 15.51 4.37 1.12
C GLY A 22 15.05 4.63 2.56
N HIS A 23 14.19 5.64 2.78
CA HIS A 23 13.62 5.95 4.10
C HIS A 23 14.67 6.18 5.20
N ALA A 24 15.85 6.70 4.82
CA ALA A 24 16.96 6.93 5.73
C ALA A 24 16.95 8.33 6.38
N VAL A 25 15.99 9.20 6.00
CA VAL A 25 15.93 10.59 6.46
C VAL A 25 14.68 10.82 7.30
N THR A 26 14.87 11.38 8.50
CA THR A 26 13.76 11.85 9.35
C THR A 26 13.96 13.32 9.69
N VAL A 27 12.86 14.09 9.75
CA VAL A 27 12.83 15.47 10.24
C VAL A 27 11.89 15.52 11.44
N ASP A 28 12.38 15.95 12.60
CA ASP A 28 11.65 15.97 13.88
C ASP A 28 10.97 14.62 14.20
N ARG A 29 11.69 13.52 13.94
CA ARG A 29 11.24 12.12 14.08
C ARG A 29 10.21 11.68 13.03
N LYS A 30 9.73 12.56 12.13
CA LYS A 30 8.87 12.21 11.00
C LYS A 30 9.72 11.69 9.84
N LEU A 31 9.36 10.55 9.26
CA LEU A 31 10.04 10.01 8.08
C LEU A 31 9.75 10.90 6.87
N VAL A 32 10.81 11.27 6.12
CA VAL A 32 10.70 12.14 4.95
C VAL A 32 11.31 11.42 3.75
N THR A 33 10.49 11.26 2.71
CA THR A 33 10.90 10.69 1.42
C THR A 33 10.94 11.71 0.30
N ARG A 34 10.20 12.81 0.46
CA ARG A 34 10.13 13.89 -0.52
C ARG A 34 11.41 14.72 -0.50
N TYR A 35 11.97 14.99 -1.67
CA TYR A 35 13.18 15.80 -1.84
C TYR A 35 12.94 17.31 -1.63
N ASP A 36 11.68 17.74 -1.76
CA ASP A 36 11.18 19.11 -1.64
C ASP A 36 10.53 19.41 -0.27
N TYR A 37 10.67 18.50 0.70
CA TYR A 37 10.12 18.69 2.04
C TYR A 37 10.59 20.04 2.63
N PRO A 38 9.65 20.94 3.04
CA PRO A 38 10.00 22.26 3.56
C PRO A 38 10.67 22.13 4.94
N LEU A 39 11.93 22.56 5.03
CA LEU A 39 12.66 22.64 6.27
C LEU A 39 12.57 24.06 6.85
N GLN A 40 12.36 24.14 8.16
CA GLN A 40 12.40 25.39 8.92
C GLN A 40 13.61 25.39 9.87
N GLU A 41 14.04 26.59 10.26
CA GLU A 41 15.12 26.73 11.25
C GLU A 41 14.74 26.08 12.59
N GLY A 42 15.67 25.33 13.18
CA GLY A 42 15.44 24.57 14.41
C GLY A 42 14.95 23.13 14.20
N MET A 43 14.52 22.73 13.01
CA MET A 43 14.15 21.33 12.75
C MET A 43 15.35 20.40 12.79
N MET A 44 15.19 19.25 13.46
CA MET A 44 16.24 18.23 13.57
C MET A 44 16.16 17.24 12.41
N VAL A 45 17.14 17.32 11.50
CA VAL A 45 17.28 16.34 10.41
C VAL A 45 18.22 15.22 10.86
N ARG A 46 17.74 13.98 10.86
CA ARG A 46 18.54 12.78 11.15
C ARG A 46 18.66 11.92 9.91
N VAL A 47 19.88 11.56 9.55
CA VAL A 47 20.16 10.59 8.48
C VAL A 47 20.68 9.30 9.11
N THR A 48 19.95 8.21 8.92
CA THR A 48 20.37 6.88 9.38
C THR A 48 21.14 6.19 8.26
N ARG A 49 22.35 5.75 8.52
CA ARG A 49 23.11 4.93 7.57
C ARG A 49 22.56 3.50 7.61
N HIS A 50 21.44 3.25 6.93
CA HIS A 50 21.04 1.87 6.67
C HIS A 50 22.02 1.30 5.64
N LYS A 51 22.72 0.22 5.98
CA LYS A 51 23.30 -0.65 4.96
C LYS A 51 22.13 -1.05 4.07
N ARG A 52 22.24 -0.82 2.74
CA ARG A 52 21.33 -1.46 1.78
C ARG A 52 21.18 -2.91 2.23
N SER A 53 19.97 -3.34 2.55
CA SER A 53 19.69 -4.74 2.80
C SER A 53 20.17 -5.48 1.56
N SER A 54 20.90 -6.57 1.71
CA SER A 54 21.26 -7.44 0.59
C SER A 54 19.95 -7.73 -0.14
N GLU A 55 19.91 -7.40 -1.43
CA GLU A 55 18.70 -7.36 -2.22
C GLU A 55 17.93 -8.67 -2.07
N LEU A 56 16.69 -8.56 -1.62
CA LEU A 56 15.74 -9.67 -1.74
C LEU A 56 15.51 -9.90 -3.23
N ASN A 57 16.10 -10.96 -3.79
CA ASN A 57 15.88 -11.32 -5.18
C ASN A 57 14.54 -12.03 -5.32
N SER A 58 13.47 -11.26 -5.46
CA SER A 58 12.11 -11.77 -5.65
C SER A 58 11.36 -10.88 -6.64
N LYS A 59 10.72 -11.50 -7.63
CA LYS A 59 9.82 -10.78 -8.54
C LYS A 59 8.49 -10.36 -7.91
N PHE A 60 8.19 -10.87 -6.71
CA PHE A 60 6.92 -10.66 -6.02
C PHE A 60 6.99 -9.68 -4.86
N VAL A 61 8.19 -9.44 -4.34
CA VAL A 61 8.38 -8.68 -3.11
C VAL A 61 9.56 -7.75 -3.24
N LYS A 62 9.32 -6.46 -3.03
CA LYS A 62 10.35 -5.43 -2.89
C LYS A 62 10.31 -4.90 -1.46
N ILE A 63 11.44 -4.92 -0.76
CA ILE A 63 11.55 -4.34 0.57
C ILE A 63 11.60 -2.82 0.44
N ILE A 64 10.70 -2.14 1.13
CA ILE A 64 10.62 -0.67 1.21
C ILE A 64 11.32 -0.16 2.47
N TYR A 65 11.04 -0.82 3.60
CA TYR A 65 11.64 -0.49 4.89
C TYR A 65 11.82 -1.76 5.74
N GLU A 66 12.87 -1.79 6.53
CA GLU A 66 13.10 -2.86 7.48
C GLU A 66 13.88 -2.35 8.70
N ASP A 67 13.41 -2.72 9.88
CA ASP A 67 14.16 -2.56 11.12
C ASP A 67 14.17 -3.87 11.95
N LYS A 68 14.38 -3.77 13.26
CA LYS A 68 14.38 -4.94 14.13
C LYS A 68 12.99 -5.50 14.41
N ASP A 69 11.94 -4.67 14.33
CA ASP A 69 10.58 -5.00 14.79
C ASP A 69 9.58 -5.23 13.65
N ILE A 70 9.75 -4.50 12.52
CA ILE A 70 8.84 -4.55 11.38
C ILE A 70 9.58 -4.61 10.05
N ILE A 71 8.86 -5.05 9.02
CA ILE A 71 9.28 -4.94 7.62
C ILE A 71 8.09 -4.46 6.77
N VAL A 72 8.29 -3.40 5.98
CA VAL A 72 7.33 -2.88 5.00
C VAL A 72 7.81 -3.27 3.61
N ILE A 73 6.91 -3.81 2.83
CA ILE A 73 7.17 -4.31 1.49
C ILE A 73 6.18 -3.76 0.48
N GLU A 74 6.57 -3.76 -0.77
CA GLU A 74 5.66 -3.68 -1.91
C GLU A 74 5.47 -5.09 -2.48
N LYS A 75 4.23 -5.57 -2.46
CA LYS A 75 3.82 -6.88 -2.97
C LYS A 75 3.36 -6.73 -4.43
N SER A 76 3.83 -7.59 -5.32
CA SER A 76 3.26 -7.73 -6.66
C SER A 76 1.92 -8.50 -6.63
N GLU A 77 1.15 -8.40 -7.71
CA GLU A 77 0.00 -9.27 -7.95
C GLU A 77 0.40 -10.74 -8.14
N GLY A 78 -0.57 -11.64 -8.05
CA GLY A 78 -0.43 -13.07 -8.35
C GLY A 78 0.11 -13.92 -7.20
N ILE A 79 0.50 -13.31 -6.06
CA ILE A 79 0.99 -14.04 -4.89
C ILE A 79 0.15 -13.78 -3.64
N LEU A 80 -0.07 -14.80 -2.82
CA LEU A 80 -0.75 -14.68 -1.53
C LEU A 80 0.14 -13.98 -0.49
N SER A 81 -0.48 -13.20 0.39
CA SER A 81 0.20 -12.59 1.55
C SER A 81 0.66 -13.66 2.54
N MET A 82 -0.19 -14.65 2.78
CA MET A 82 0.08 -15.80 3.65
C MET A 82 -0.50 -17.07 3.02
N ALA A 83 0.06 -18.22 3.38
CA ALA A 83 -0.45 -19.51 2.93
C ALA A 83 -1.86 -19.77 3.46
N SER A 84 -2.73 -20.32 2.62
CA SER A 84 -4.06 -20.82 2.98
C SER A 84 -4.08 -22.34 3.16
N ALA A 85 -3.00 -23.03 2.74
CA ALA A 85 -2.79 -24.46 2.91
C ALA A 85 -1.30 -24.75 3.15
N PRO A 86 -0.95 -25.87 3.79
CA PRO A 86 0.44 -26.28 4.00
C PRO A 86 1.24 -26.33 2.69
N GLY A 87 2.49 -25.85 2.72
CA GLY A 87 3.41 -25.89 1.58
C GLY A 87 3.15 -24.85 0.48
N GLN A 88 2.14 -24.02 0.63
CA GLN A 88 1.82 -22.99 -0.36
C GLN A 88 2.81 -21.82 -0.30
N TYR A 89 3.41 -21.50 -1.44
CA TYR A 89 4.35 -20.38 -1.58
C TYR A 89 3.61 -19.04 -1.48
N CYS A 90 4.11 -18.14 -0.63
CA CYS A 90 3.48 -16.85 -0.35
C CYS A 90 4.52 -15.81 0.08
N VAL A 91 4.11 -14.56 0.26
CA VAL A 91 5.00 -13.47 0.70
C VAL A 91 5.67 -13.82 2.04
N LYS A 92 4.90 -14.37 3.00
CA LYS A 92 5.47 -14.78 4.30
C LYS A 92 6.63 -15.77 4.10
N THR A 93 6.49 -16.78 3.24
CA THR A 93 7.55 -17.76 2.93
C THR A 93 8.79 -17.07 2.36
N ILE A 94 8.60 -16.12 1.43
CA ILE A 94 9.71 -15.35 0.85
C ILE A 94 10.47 -14.57 1.93
N LEU A 95 9.75 -13.94 2.85
CA LEU A 95 10.35 -13.17 3.94
C LEU A 95 11.07 -14.08 4.96
N ASP A 96 10.48 -15.22 5.32
CA ASP A 96 11.12 -16.17 6.23
C ASP A 96 12.42 -16.74 5.64
N GLU A 97 12.43 -17.06 4.34
CA GLU A 97 13.66 -17.45 3.62
C GLU A 97 14.70 -16.33 3.59
N TYR A 98 14.26 -15.09 3.37
CA TYR A 98 15.12 -13.91 3.41
C TYR A 98 15.76 -13.73 4.78
N PHE A 99 14.97 -13.80 5.86
CA PHE A 99 15.49 -13.71 7.23
C PHE A 99 16.48 -14.82 7.53
N LYS A 100 16.18 -16.07 7.13
CA LYS A 100 17.07 -17.20 7.30
C LYS A 100 18.41 -17.01 6.59
N LYS A 101 18.40 -16.55 5.33
CA LYS A 101 19.62 -16.24 4.55
C LYS A 101 20.46 -15.12 5.17
N ARG A 102 19.82 -14.23 5.92
CA ARG A 102 20.46 -13.13 6.64
C ARG A 102 20.88 -13.49 8.05
N HIS A 103 20.67 -14.73 8.47
CA HIS A 103 20.89 -15.20 9.83
C HIS A 103 20.10 -14.41 10.90
N PHE A 104 18.98 -13.81 10.54
CA PHE A 104 18.08 -13.19 11.50
C PHE A 104 17.32 -14.25 12.27
N LYS A 105 17.27 -14.11 13.59
CA LYS A 105 16.51 -15.01 14.50
C LYS A 105 15.07 -14.53 14.62
N CYS A 106 14.38 -14.34 13.49
CA CYS A 106 12.99 -13.90 13.45
C CYS A 106 12.24 -14.57 12.30
N THR A 107 10.92 -14.47 12.33
CA THR A 107 10.00 -14.90 11.27
C THR A 107 9.05 -13.77 10.93
N ALA A 108 8.46 -13.79 9.74
CA ALA A 108 7.45 -12.83 9.35
C ALA A 108 6.11 -13.15 10.03
N HIS A 109 5.59 -12.22 10.83
CA HIS A 109 4.27 -12.31 11.45
C HIS A 109 3.29 -11.46 10.66
N VAL A 110 2.19 -12.07 10.23
CA VAL A 110 1.16 -11.41 9.42
C VAL A 110 0.27 -10.56 10.34
N VAL A 111 0.16 -9.28 10.09
CA VAL A 111 -0.69 -8.34 10.85
C VAL A 111 -1.86 -7.82 10.01
N HIS A 112 -1.73 -7.83 8.69
CA HIS A 112 -2.81 -7.58 7.73
C HIS A 112 -2.52 -8.29 6.40
N ARG A 113 -3.43 -8.19 5.45
CA ARG A 113 -3.29 -8.88 4.17
C ARG A 113 -3.79 -8.06 3.00
N LEU A 114 -3.18 -8.29 1.83
CA LEU A 114 -3.72 -7.98 0.51
C LEU A 114 -4.21 -9.27 -0.14
N ASP A 115 -5.21 -9.16 -1.00
CA ASP A 115 -5.66 -10.27 -1.81
C ASP A 115 -4.56 -10.72 -2.79
N ARG A 116 -4.66 -11.93 -3.31
CA ARG A 116 -3.68 -12.51 -4.23
C ARG A 116 -3.38 -11.58 -5.42
N GLU A 117 -4.43 -11.05 -6.05
CA GLU A 117 -4.33 -10.24 -7.26
C GLU A 117 -4.13 -8.72 -6.97
N THR A 118 -4.21 -8.30 -5.70
CA THR A 118 -3.94 -6.92 -5.29
C THR A 118 -2.46 -6.72 -5.11
N SER A 119 -1.89 -5.66 -5.69
CA SER A 119 -0.51 -5.24 -5.46
C SER A 119 -0.43 -4.08 -4.45
N GLY A 120 0.77 -3.75 -4.00
CA GLY A 120 1.05 -2.55 -3.21
C GLY A 120 1.64 -2.80 -1.83
N LEU A 121 1.62 -1.75 -1.03
CA LEU A 121 2.26 -1.70 0.28
C LEU A 121 1.57 -2.61 1.30
N MET A 122 2.37 -3.34 2.03
CA MET A 122 1.95 -4.07 3.23
C MET A 122 3.12 -4.23 4.20
N MET A 123 2.80 -4.47 5.49
CA MET A 123 3.80 -4.71 6.51
C MET A 123 3.64 -6.08 7.17
N TYR A 124 4.74 -6.56 7.73
CA TYR A 124 4.81 -7.70 8.63
C TYR A 124 5.54 -7.28 9.90
N ALA A 125 5.16 -7.85 11.02
CA ALA A 125 5.98 -7.78 12.22
C ALA A 125 7.10 -8.82 12.16
N LYS A 126 8.25 -8.51 12.78
CA LYS A 126 9.40 -9.41 12.91
C LYS A 126 9.50 -10.00 14.31
N THR A 127 8.76 -9.42 15.26
CA THR A 127 8.68 -9.89 16.65
C THR A 127 7.24 -10.17 17.04
N GLN A 128 7.03 -11.10 17.97
CA GLN A 128 5.69 -11.39 18.50
C GLN A 128 5.10 -10.20 19.25
N GLU A 129 5.94 -9.40 19.92
CA GLU A 129 5.50 -8.20 20.62
C GLU A 129 4.96 -7.14 19.67
N ALA A 130 5.67 -6.85 18.58
CA ALA A 130 5.20 -5.92 17.54
C ALA A 130 3.91 -6.45 16.88
N GLN A 131 3.81 -7.78 16.62
CA GLN A 131 2.58 -8.39 16.11
C GLN A 131 1.41 -8.14 17.05
N ARG A 132 1.54 -8.46 18.35
CA ARG A 132 0.49 -8.30 19.35
C ARG A 132 0.02 -6.84 19.45
N ILE A 133 0.95 -5.90 19.52
CA ILE A 133 0.62 -4.47 19.59
C ILE A 133 -0.17 -4.02 18.36
N LEU A 134 0.26 -4.45 17.14
CA LEU A 134 -0.41 -4.12 15.90
C LEU A 134 -1.81 -4.75 15.80
N GLU A 135 -1.98 -6.01 16.19
CA GLU A 135 -3.27 -6.70 16.16
C GLU A 135 -4.29 -6.08 17.16
N GLU A 136 -3.86 -5.78 18.37
CA GLU A 136 -4.70 -5.19 19.42
C GLU A 136 -5.09 -3.73 19.12
N ASN A 137 -4.23 -2.98 18.44
CA ASN A 137 -4.38 -1.54 18.25
C ASN A 137 -4.40 -1.10 16.77
N TRP A 138 -4.72 -1.99 15.85
CA TRP A 138 -4.64 -1.74 14.41
C TRP A 138 -5.25 -0.40 13.97
N HIS A 139 -6.49 -0.12 14.39
CA HIS A 139 -7.21 1.10 14.00
C HIS A 139 -6.66 2.40 14.63
N ARG A 140 -5.89 2.30 15.72
CA ARG A 140 -5.22 3.44 16.35
C ARG A 140 -3.83 3.67 15.76
N ILE A 141 -3.15 2.59 15.39
CA ILE A 141 -1.79 2.61 14.88
C ILE A 141 -1.79 2.94 13.40
N VAL A 142 -2.63 2.29 12.60
CA VAL A 142 -2.69 2.46 11.15
C VAL A 142 -3.79 3.47 10.81
N TYR A 143 -3.39 4.71 10.55
CA TYR A 143 -4.32 5.83 10.43
C TYR A 143 -4.65 6.21 8.98
N ASP A 144 -3.84 5.80 7.99
CA ASP A 144 -4.11 6.08 6.58
C ASP A 144 -3.70 4.89 5.70
N ARG A 145 -4.69 4.28 5.04
CA ARG A 145 -4.52 3.19 4.07
C ARG A 145 -5.29 3.50 2.83
N ARG A 146 -4.55 3.85 1.75
CA ARG A 146 -5.20 4.20 0.49
C ARG A 146 -4.84 3.25 -0.62
N TYR A 147 -5.85 3.08 -1.45
CA TYR A 147 -5.79 2.26 -2.64
C TYR A 147 -6.14 3.11 -3.86
N VAL A 148 -5.59 2.76 -4.99
CA VAL A 148 -6.02 3.26 -6.28
C VAL A 148 -6.53 2.09 -7.11
N ALA A 149 -7.65 2.29 -7.81
CA ALA A 149 -8.19 1.31 -8.74
C ALA A 149 -8.65 1.96 -10.03
N VAL A 150 -8.63 1.18 -11.11
CA VAL A 150 -9.37 1.49 -12.32
C VAL A 150 -10.67 0.68 -12.27
N VAL A 151 -11.80 1.37 -12.35
CA VAL A 151 -13.14 0.75 -12.33
C VAL A 151 -13.82 0.87 -13.69
N CYS A 152 -14.76 -0.02 -13.97
CA CYS A 152 -15.55 -0.01 -15.20
C CYS A 152 -16.59 1.11 -15.17
N GLY A 153 -16.75 1.80 -16.30
CA GLY A 153 -17.76 2.87 -16.46
C GLY A 153 -17.27 4.22 -15.94
N LYS A 154 -18.03 5.24 -16.30
CA LYS A 154 -17.82 6.62 -15.85
C LYS A 154 -18.46 6.79 -14.48
N MET A 155 -17.67 7.11 -13.47
CA MET A 155 -18.18 7.49 -12.14
C MET A 155 -18.89 8.85 -12.26
N GLU A 156 -20.14 8.90 -11.82
CA GLU A 156 -20.94 10.15 -11.86
C GLU A 156 -20.65 11.07 -10.67
N LYS A 157 -20.23 10.47 -9.55
CA LYS A 157 -19.95 11.22 -8.31
C LYS A 157 -18.46 11.37 -8.12
N GLU A 158 -18.05 12.58 -7.72
CA GLU A 158 -16.66 12.86 -7.34
C GLU A 158 -16.19 12.03 -6.16
N GLY A 159 -17.08 11.67 -5.25
CA GLY A 159 -16.72 10.86 -4.09
C GLY A 159 -17.93 10.43 -3.29
N GLY A 160 -17.66 9.60 -2.29
CA GLY A 160 -18.70 9.10 -1.40
C GLY A 160 -18.21 8.05 -0.42
N THR A 161 -19.14 7.53 0.37
CA THR A 161 -18.90 6.48 1.34
C THR A 161 -19.81 5.30 1.06
N VAL A 162 -19.23 4.10 0.99
CA VAL A 162 -19.97 2.84 0.94
C VAL A 162 -19.88 2.18 2.31
N ARG A 163 -21.05 1.90 2.89
CA ARG A 163 -21.18 1.18 4.16
C ARG A 163 -22.10 -0.02 3.96
N SER A 164 -21.63 -1.19 4.32
CA SER A 164 -22.39 -2.43 4.19
C SER A 164 -21.90 -3.50 5.17
N TRP A 165 -22.60 -4.62 5.26
CA TRP A 165 -22.19 -5.80 6.02
C TRP A 165 -21.74 -6.90 5.04
N LEU A 166 -20.47 -7.31 5.18
CA LEU A 166 -19.87 -8.30 4.29
C LEU A 166 -19.86 -9.68 4.94
N LYS A 167 -20.29 -10.68 4.18
CA LYS A 167 -20.33 -12.08 4.59
C LYS A 167 -19.92 -12.99 3.44
N ASP A 168 -19.25 -14.11 3.75
CA ASP A 168 -18.96 -15.13 2.75
C ASP A 168 -20.18 -16.09 2.62
N ASN A 169 -20.53 -16.44 1.38
CA ASN A 169 -21.47 -17.54 1.12
C ASN A 169 -20.75 -18.91 1.22
N LYS A 170 -21.50 -20.00 1.03
CA LYS A 170 -20.97 -21.38 1.07
C LYS A 170 -19.88 -21.65 0.01
N ALA A 171 -19.82 -20.86 -1.06
CA ALA A 171 -18.81 -20.93 -2.11
C ALA A 171 -17.61 -19.98 -1.84
N PHE A 172 -17.46 -19.44 -0.62
CA PHE A 172 -16.43 -18.49 -0.23
C PHE A 172 -16.40 -17.20 -1.07
N ILE A 173 -17.56 -16.83 -1.64
CA ILE A 173 -17.77 -15.56 -2.32
C ILE A 173 -18.29 -14.56 -1.29
N THR A 174 -17.58 -13.45 -1.10
CA THR A 174 -18.02 -12.35 -0.25
C THR A 174 -19.13 -11.57 -0.94
N TYR A 175 -20.21 -11.31 -0.24
CA TYR A 175 -21.31 -10.46 -0.69
C TYR A 175 -21.65 -9.43 0.38
N SER A 176 -22.29 -8.35 -0.04
CA SER A 176 -22.71 -7.24 0.82
C SER A 176 -24.20 -7.27 1.10
N SER A 177 -24.58 -6.62 2.19
CA SER A 177 -25.95 -6.28 2.54
C SER A 177 -25.98 -4.84 3.05
N PRO A 178 -26.97 -4.02 2.70
CA PRO A 178 -27.14 -2.67 3.24
C PRO A 178 -27.54 -2.67 4.72
N THR A 179 -28.04 -3.77 5.23
CA THR A 179 -28.42 -3.98 6.62
C THR A 179 -27.64 -5.12 7.23
N ASP A 180 -27.55 -5.15 8.56
CA ASP A 180 -26.88 -6.22 9.29
C ASP A 180 -27.51 -7.59 8.94
N ASN A 181 -26.69 -8.45 8.34
CA ASN A 181 -27.04 -9.82 7.94
C ASN A 181 -26.26 -10.87 8.72
N GLY A 182 -25.68 -10.50 9.87
CA GLY A 182 -24.73 -11.29 10.64
C GLY A 182 -23.34 -11.33 9.98
N GLY A 183 -23.06 -10.42 9.06
CA GLY A 183 -21.76 -10.17 8.45
C GLY A 183 -20.90 -9.20 9.28
N LYS A 184 -19.77 -8.82 8.74
CA LYS A 184 -18.89 -7.82 9.34
C LYS A 184 -19.07 -6.47 8.66
N GLU A 185 -19.29 -5.42 9.44
CA GLU A 185 -19.37 -4.06 8.91
C GLU A 185 -18.12 -3.69 8.12
N ALA A 186 -18.34 -3.04 6.98
CA ALA A 186 -17.33 -2.59 6.05
C ALA A 186 -17.60 -1.16 5.61
N ILE A 187 -16.59 -0.29 5.70
CA ILE A 187 -16.69 1.12 5.34
C ILE A 187 -15.53 1.48 4.42
N THR A 188 -15.85 2.00 3.24
CA THR A 188 -14.90 2.47 2.22
C THR A 188 -15.30 3.87 1.78
N HIS A 189 -14.41 4.83 1.92
CA HIS A 189 -14.54 6.14 1.28
C HIS A 189 -13.87 6.07 -0.08
N TYR A 190 -14.46 6.73 -1.07
CA TYR A 190 -13.87 6.81 -2.40
C TYR A 190 -13.87 8.24 -2.91
N HIS A 191 -12.90 8.56 -3.74
CA HIS A 191 -12.77 9.80 -4.48
C HIS A 191 -12.38 9.49 -5.92
N THR A 192 -13.10 10.07 -6.89
CA THR A 192 -12.88 9.89 -8.32
C THR A 192 -11.80 10.87 -8.77
N LEU A 193 -10.64 10.37 -9.17
CA LEU A 193 -9.51 11.19 -9.59
C LEU A 193 -9.68 11.68 -11.03
N CYS A 194 -10.09 10.79 -11.93
CA CYS A 194 -10.44 11.15 -13.30
C CYS A 194 -11.35 10.09 -13.93
N THR A 195 -12.02 10.45 -15.00
CA THR A 195 -12.97 9.60 -15.71
C THR A 195 -12.75 9.63 -17.22
N SER A 196 -13.14 8.56 -17.89
CA SER A 196 -13.38 8.50 -19.32
C SER A 196 -14.72 7.84 -19.57
N ASP A 197 -15.15 7.73 -20.83
CA ASP A 197 -16.47 7.12 -21.15
C ASP A 197 -16.61 5.68 -20.68
N ARG A 198 -15.52 4.94 -20.52
CA ARG A 198 -15.55 3.50 -20.23
C ARG A 198 -14.95 3.09 -18.90
N ILE A 199 -14.14 3.95 -18.29
CA ILE A 199 -13.41 3.64 -17.07
C ILE A 199 -13.20 4.90 -16.23
N SER A 200 -12.99 4.71 -14.93
CA SER A 200 -12.61 5.78 -14.00
C SER A 200 -11.43 5.36 -13.12
N LEU A 201 -10.57 6.31 -12.79
CA LEU A 201 -9.52 6.15 -11.78
C LEU A 201 -10.06 6.63 -10.45
N VAL A 202 -10.04 5.75 -9.45
CA VAL A 202 -10.67 6.02 -8.15
C VAL A 202 -9.67 5.75 -7.04
N GLU A 203 -9.54 6.70 -6.14
CA GLU A 203 -8.85 6.53 -4.86
C GLU A 203 -9.82 6.02 -3.81
N MET A 204 -9.36 5.14 -2.91
CA MET A 204 -10.17 4.60 -1.83
C MET A 204 -9.42 4.61 -0.51
N LEU A 205 -10.06 5.15 0.52
CA LEU A 205 -9.60 5.11 1.90
C LEU A 205 -10.42 4.08 2.68
N LEU A 206 -9.74 3.18 3.38
CA LEU A 206 -10.38 2.11 4.15
C LEU A 206 -10.42 2.43 5.65
N GLU A 207 -11.61 2.55 6.23
CA GLU A 207 -11.78 2.48 7.68
C GLU A 207 -11.68 1.03 8.18
N THR A 208 -12.27 0.10 7.46
CA THR A 208 -12.25 -1.34 7.75
C THR A 208 -11.44 -2.09 6.70
N GLY A 209 -11.04 -3.34 7.00
CA GLY A 209 -10.25 -4.17 6.07
C GLY A 209 -10.83 -5.58 5.95
N ARG A 210 -12.05 -5.71 5.40
CA ARG A 210 -12.69 -7.02 5.21
C ARG A 210 -12.20 -7.67 3.91
N LYS A 211 -12.29 -8.98 3.84
CA LYS A 211 -11.94 -9.76 2.65
C LYS A 211 -12.68 -9.23 1.42
N ASN A 212 -11.96 -8.95 0.34
CA ASN A 212 -12.48 -8.44 -0.93
C ASN A 212 -13.32 -7.14 -0.82
N GLN A 213 -13.22 -6.39 0.27
CA GLN A 213 -14.09 -5.23 0.58
C GLN A 213 -14.22 -4.25 -0.58
N ILE A 214 -13.10 -3.71 -1.09
CA ILE A 214 -13.10 -2.74 -2.18
C ILE A 214 -13.76 -3.34 -3.43
N ARG A 215 -13.44 -4.58 -3.75
CA ARG A 215 -13.94 -5.27 -4.94
C ARG A 215 -15.47 -5.43 -4.91
N VAL A 216 -16.02 -5.78 -3.74
CA VAL A 216 -17.47 -5.90 -3.53
C VAL A 216 -18.13 -4.53 -3.57
N HIS A 217 -17.58 -3.54 -2.85
CA HIS A 217 -18.15 -2.20 -2.80
C HIS A 217 -18.18 -1.51 -4.16
N MET A 218 -17.12 -1.63 -4.97
CA MET A 218 -17.11 -1.07 -6.33
C MET A 218 -18.12 -1.78 -7.25
N LYS A 219 -18.28 -3.10 -7.11
CA LYS A 219 -19.35 -3.83 -7.81
C LYS A 219 -20.74 -3.33 -7.40
N ASP A 220 -20.98 -3.12 -6.11
CA ASP A 220 -22.28 -2.68 -5.58
C ASP A 220 -22.64 -1.26 -6.06
N LEU A 221 -21.66 -0.42 -6.31
CA LEU A 221 -21.82 0.88 -6.96
C LEU A 221 -22.12 0.78 -8.48
N GLY A 222 -22.06 -0.42 -9.07
CA GLY A 222 -22.19 -0.62 -10.51
C GLY A 222 -20.90 -0.43 -11.29
N HIS A 223 -19.78 -0.20 -10.60
CA HIS A 223 -18.47 0.08 -11.18
C HIS A 223 -17.42 -0.96 -10.76
N PRO A 224 -17.53 -2.25 -11.17
CA PRO A 224 -16.58 -3.28 -10.78
C PRO A 224 -15.18 -2.92 -11.24
N ILE A 225 -14.17 -3.40 -10.50
CA ILE A 225 -12.76 -3.13 -10.81
C ILE A 225 -12.40 -3.82 -12.13
N VAL A 226 -11.69 -3.13 -13.01
CA VAL A 226 -11.17 -3.66 -14.27
C VAL A 226 -10.27 -4.86 -13.98
N GLY A 227 -10.49 -5.96 -14.71
CA GLY A 227 -9.74 -7.22 -14.55
C GLY A 227 -10.17 -8.07 -13.36
N ASP A 228 -11.26 -7.73 -12.67
CA ASP A 228 -11.78 -8.55 -11.59
C ASP A 228 -12.56 -9.76 -12.13
N GLN A 229 -11.94 -10.94 -12.05
CA GLN A 229 -12.51 -12.21 -12.51
C GLN A 229 -13.63 -12.74 -11.59
N LYS A 230 -13.69 -12.26 -10.34
CA LYS A 230 -14.61 -12.78 -9.34
C LYS A 230 -15.86 -11.92 -9.17
N TYR A 231 -15.69 -10.61 -9.21
CA TYR A 231 -16.74 -9.63 -8.94
C TYR A 231 -17.04 -8.74 -10.15
N GLY A 232 -16.21 -8.80 -11.19
CA GLY A 232 -16.37 -8.03 -12.41
C GLY A 232 -17.17 -8.75 -13.49
N ASN A 233 -17.22 -8.13 -14.65
CA ASN A 233 -17.90 -8.61 -15.86
C ASN A 233 -16.92 -9.23 -16.87
N GLY A 234 -15.70 -9.57 -16.47
CA GLY A 234 -14.67 -10.12 -17.36
C GLY A 234 -13.91 -9.06 -18.18
N PHE A 235 -14.28 -7.79 -18.12
CA PHE A 235 -13.56 -6.72 -18.82
C PHE A 235 -12.16 -6.53 -18.24
N SER A 236 -11.13 -6.70 -19.07
CA SER A 236 -9.73 -6.56 -18.69
C SER A 236 -8.92 -5.96 -19.84
N ILE A 237 -8.32 -4.80 -19.61
CA ILE A 237 -7.49 -4.07 -20.58
C ILE A 237 -6.02 -4.04 -20.21
N ILE A 238 -5.67 -4.45 -18.98
CA ILE A 238 -4.29 -4.41 -18.46
C ILE A 238 -3.77 -5.80 -18.07
N GLY A 239 -4.57 -6.86 -18.24
CA GLY A 239 -4.20 -8.25 -17.98
C GLY A 239 -4.08 -8.63 -16.49
N ARG A 240 -4.59 -7.78 -15.55
CA ARG A 240 -4.58 -8.02 -14.11
C ARG A 240 -5.74 -7.29 -13.43
N LEU A 241 -5.98 -7.60 -12.18
CA LEU A 241 -6.85 -6.79 -11.32
C LEU A 241 -6.26 -5.37 -11.16
N ALA A 242 -7.02 -4.36 -11.53
CA ALA A 242 -6.62 -2.96 -11.45
C ALA A 242 -6.82 -2.39 -10.04
N LEU A 243 -6.18 -2.99 -9.04
CA LEU A 243 -6.25 -2.57 -7.63
C LEU A 243 -4.84 -2.56 -7.03
N HIS A 244 -4.47 -1.44 -6.39
CA HIS A 244 -3.16 -1.24 -5.80
C HIS A 244 -3.24 -0.47 -4.49
N ALA A 245 -2.62 -1.01 -3.43
CA ALA A 245 -2.46 -0.35 -2.13
C ALA A 245 -1.24 0.58 -2.20
N TYR A 246 -1.47 1.87 -2.51
CA TYR A 246 -0.37 2.78 -2.79
C TYR A 246 0.15 3.54 -1.58
N ARG A 247 -0.67 3.69 -0.51
CA ARG A 247 -0.28 4.40 0.72
C ARG A 247 -0.57 3.57 1.96
N LEU A 248 0.39 3.58 2.89
CA LEU A 248 0.28 2.93 4.19
C LEU A 248 1.01 3.77 5.23
N ASN A 249 0.25 4.49 6.07
CA ASN A 249 0.78 5.36 7.10
C ASN A 249 0.35 4.86 8.48
N PHE A 250 1.30 4.81 9.41
CA PHE A 250 1.07 4.26 10.74
C PHE A 250 2.07 4.82 11.76
N TYR A 251 1.76 4.65 13.03
CA TYR A 251 2.73 4.83 14.12
C TYR A 251 3.52 3.55 14.31
N HIS A 252 4.82 3.64 14.41
CA HIS A 252 5.68 2.47 14.65
C HIS A 252 5.29 1.79 15.96
N PRO A 253 4.98 0.47 15.99
CA PRO A 253 4.37 -0.19 17.15
C PRO A 253 5.23 -0.12 18.41
N MET A 254 6.56 -0.09 18.28
CA MET A 254 7.49 -0.11 19.41
C MET A 254 7.98 1.28 19.81
N THR A 255 8.06 2.22 18.88
CA THR A 255 8.67 3.54 19.14
C THR A 255 7.70 4.70 19.07
N GLY A 256 6.47 4.49 18.55
CA GLY A 256 5.48 5.54 18.30
C GLY A 256 5.88 6.54 17.19
N GLN A 257 6.98 6.30 16.49
CA GLN A 257 7.43 7.17 15.39
C GLN A 257 6.41 7.13 14.26
N VAL A 258 6.11 8.30 13.66
CA VAL A 258 5.29 8.41 12.45
C VAL A 258 6.03 7.77 11.27
N MET A 259 5.37 6.84 10.62
CA MET A 259 5.85 6.11 9.45
C MET A 259 4.90 6.35 8.29
N GLU A 260 5.39 6.97 7.21
CA GLU A 260 4.60 7.30 6.02
C GLU A 260 5.24 6.66 4.79
N PHE A 261 4.49 5.79 4.13
CA PHE A 261 4.95 5.08 2.93
C PHE A 261 3.96 5.31 1.79
N GLU A 262 4.51 5.65 0.64
CA GLU A 262 3.75 5.83 -0.59
C GLU A 262 4.52 5.26 -1.78
N THR A 263 3.81 4.63 -2.70
CA THR A 263 4.34 4.19 -3.98
C THR A 263 3.66 4.95 -5.10
N PRO A 264 4.33 5.18 -6.23
CA PRO A 264 3.66 5.71 -7.41
C PRO A 264 2.49 4.83 -7.83
N PHE A 265 1.47 5.41 -8.44
CA PHE A 265 0.42 4.63 -9.09
C PHE A 265 1.02 3.74 -10.19
N PRO A 266 0.53 2.49 -10.34
CA PRO A 266 1.04 1.63 -11.40
C PRO A 266 0.91 2.29 -12.77
N GLN A 267 2.00 2.35 -13.54
CA GLN A 267 2.02 3.01 -14.85
C GLN A 267 0.91 2.51 -15.78
N LYS A 268 0.60 1.20 -15.73
CA LYS A 268 -0.51 0.62 -16.49
C LYS A 268 -1.88 1.23 -16.16
N PHE A 269 -2.07 1.77 -14.94
CA PHE A 269 -3.32 2.44 -14.55
C PHE A 269 -3.35 3.86 -15.12
N VAL A 270 -2.30 4.63 -14.87
CA VAL A 270 -2.17 6.03 -15.31
C VAL A 270 -2.18 6.15 -16.83
N GLN A 271 -1.57 5.18 -17.54
CA GLN A 271 -1.53 5.18 -19.00
C GLN A 271 -2.90 5.10 -19.68
N LEU A 272 -3.93 4.68 -18.98
CA LEU A 272 -5.31 4.61 -19.49
C LEU A 272 -6.00 5.99 -19.54
N PHE A 273 -5.46 6.99 -18.82
CA PHE A 273 -6.05 8.32 -18.67
C PHE A 273 -5.10 9.38 -19.21
N LYS A 274 -5.40 9.95 -20.39
CA LYS A 274 -4.54 10.94 -21.06
C LYS A 274 -4.48 12.26 -20.28
N GLU A 275 -5.60 12.71 -19.74
CA GLU A 275 -5.74 13.96 -18.97
C GLU A 275 -4.93 13.89 -17.66
N TYR A 276 -5.01 12.80 -16.94
CA TYR A 276 -4.23 12.60 -15.72
C TYR A 276 -2.70 12.67 -15.96
N LYS A 277 -2.25 12.28 -17.15
CA LYS A 277 -0.83 12.41 -17.54
C LYS A 277 -0.40 13.85 -17.74
N GLN A 278 -1.27 14.69 -18.29
CA GLN A 278 -0.93 16.09 -18.58
C GLN A 278 -0.81 16.93 -17.30
N GLU A 279 -1.70 16.74 -16.34
CA GLU A 279 -1.66 17.45 -15.05
C GLU A 279 -0.41 17.08 -14.24
N ASN A 280 -0.11 15.79 -14.12
CA ASN A 280 1.09 15.35 -13.39
C ASN A 280 2.41 15.66 -14.14
N ALA A 281 2.40 15.73 -15.47
CA ALA A 281 3.57 16.17 -16.26
C ALA A 281 3.82 17.67 -16.13
N THR A 282 2.77 18.46 -15.89
CA THR A 282 2.87 19.92 -15.70
C THR A 282 3.39 20.24 -14.29
N GLU A 283 3.01 19.44 -13.28
CA GLU A 283 3.58 19.55 -11.93
C GLU A 283 5.06 19.16 -11.91
N GLU A 284 5.46 18.10 -12.65
CA GLU A 284 6.86 17.69 -12.78
C GLU A 284 7.72 18.68 -13.62
N ALA A 285 7.12 19.48 -14.50
CA ALA A 285 7.80 20.46 -15.33
C ALA A 285 7.88 21.86 -14.70
N THR A 286 7.09 22.12 -13.64
CA THR A 286 7.04 23.40 -12.93
C THR A 286 7.84 23.38 -11.63
N GLU A 287 8.41 22.24 -11.24
CA GLU A 287 9.33 22.02 -10.11
C GLU A 287 10.78 21.75 -10.60
#